data_b71f3b11a7fd93b9dbce29a8257a6652
#
_entry.id   b71f3b11a7fd93b9dbce29a8257a6652
#
_cell.length_a   1.000
_cell.length_b   1.000
_cell.length_c   1.000
_cell.angle_alpha   90.00
_cell.angle_beta   90.00
_cell.angle_gamma   90.00
#
_symmetry.space_group_name_H-M   'P 1'
#
loop_
_entity.id
_entity.type
_entity.pdbx_description
1 polymer ?
#
loop_
_entity_poly.entity_id
_entity_poly.type
_entity_poly.pdbx_seq_one_letter_code
_entity_poly.pdbx_strand_id
1 'polypeptide(L)'
;MIEIRAACSPGDVRIAVADHETLLDAAIWRPGLPDGFDDWHIARIQTVAPALGGAFVTLHNGDNGFLSCRDALVQGELISVRVSRSAQNGKGLRLRKAEPVPDMPVAPTLLACGPSPLEELADRYPDAPLYVDAPGIAARLPARLRPRFQRCQQAFDDTLESDFDELGSEFADLGQLTASIFPTPALIAIDLDSTSAPDFKGNVASFPALARQIRLRNLSGTLLVDPAGVKTRKRPALVGFLRDALLDDPLKSQVLGATPSGLLEITRPRRRPPLHELLSSPHGRALSVLRTILREDRKGRTLTASISLIRALENDPEALSDFTSRRAAPLELVMDPNASPASWSLS
;
A
#
# COMPACT_ATOMS: atom_id res chain seq x y z
N MET A 1 -5.63 13.61 -20.45
CA MET A 1 -5.50 12.20 -20.93
C MET A 1 -4.93 11.39 -19.79
N ILE A 2 -5.61 10.29 -19.42
CA ILE A 2 -5.16 9.45 -18.32
C ILE A 2 -3.89 8.70 -18.73
N GLU A 3 -2.89 8.70 -17.87
CA GLU A 3 -1.61 8.00 -18.03
C GLU A 3 -1.18 7.34 -16.74
N ILE A 4 -0.41 6.26 -16.85
CA ILE A 4 0.21 5.57 -15.70
C ILE A 4 1.70 5.89 -15.73
N ARG A 5 2.21 6.40 -14.62
CA ARG A 5 3.61 6.76 -14.44
C ARG A 5 4.24 5.91 -13.35
N ALA A 6 5.34 5.25 -13.65
CA ALA A 6 6.07 4.40 -12.73
C ALA A 6 7.48 4.94 -12.49
N ALA A 7 7.67 5.62 -11.37
CA ALA A 7 8.95 6.17 -10.93
C ALA A 7 9.73 5.11 -10.16
N CYS A 8 10.82 4.65 -10.76
CA CYS A 8 11.62 3.53 -10.27
C CYS A 8 12.83 4.03 -9.48
N SER A 9 12.92 3.59 -8.24
CA SER A 9 14.06 3.82 -7.35
C SER A 9 14.59 2.48 -6.83
N PRO A 10 15.79 2.46 -6.22
CA PRO A 10 16.29 1.23 -5.64
C PRO A 10 15.29 0.60 -4.68
N GLY A 11 14.87 -0.63 -4.97
CA GLY A 11 13.98 -1.43 -4.14
C GLY A 11 12.49 -1.13 -4.28
N ASP A 12 12.05 0.03 -4.82
CA ASP A 12 10.63 0.31 -5.01
C ASP A 12 10.29 1.02 -6.34
N VAL A 13 9.04 0.88 -6.73
CA VAL A 13 8.41 1.56 -7.87
C VAL A 13 7.19 2.29 -7.33
N ARG A 14 7.22 3.63 -7.35
CA ARG A 14 6.07 4.46 -7.05
C ARG A 14 5.24 4.63 -8.31
N ILE A 15 3.95 4.35 -8.21
CA ILE A 15 3.05 4.31 -9.36
C ILE A 15 1.97 5.36 -9.14
N ALA A 16 1.83 6.25 -10.09
CA ALA A 16 0.77 7.25 -10.14
C ALA A 16 -0.06 7.05 -11.39
N VAL A 17 -1.37 7.14 -11.24
CA VAL A 17 -2.28 7.31 -12.36
C VAL A 17 -2.74 8.76 -12.33
N ALA A 18 -2.47 9.51 -13.41
CA ALA A 18 -2.79 10.93 -13.48
C ALA A 18 -3.61 11.25 -14.72
N ASP A 19 -4.50 12.22 -14.59
CA ASP A 19 -5.12 12.91 -15.71
C ASP A 19 -4.67 14.37 -15.69
N HIS A 20 -3.77 14.72 -16.59
CA HIS A 20 -3.02 15.99 -16.54
C HIS A 20 -2.32 16.14 -15.18
N GLU A 21 -2.68 17.17 -14.40
CA GLU A 21 -2.11 17.47 -13.09
C GLU A 21 -2.87 16.79 -11.93
N THR A 22 -3.93 16.01 -12.20
CA THR A 22 -4.75 15.40 -11.16
C THR A 22 -4.34 13.95 -10.90
N LEU A 23 -3.84 13.65 -9.72
CA LEU A 23 -3.55 12.28 -9.28
C LEU A 23 -4.86 11.50 -9.06
N LEU A 24 -5.12 10.46 -9.84
CA LEU A 24 -6.34 9.64 -9.78
C LEU A 24 -6.18 8.40 -8.91
N ASP A 25 -5.06 7.71 -9.03
CA ASP A 25 -4.71 6.52 -8.25
C ASP A 25 -3.22 6.51 -7.92
N ALA A 26 -2.85 5.82 -6.83
CA ALA A 26 -1.47 5.68 -6.40
C ALA A 26 -1.20 4.28 -5.82
N ALA A 27 0.00 3.78 -6.02
CA ALA A 27 0.46 2.53 -5.44
C ALA A 27 1.98 2.51 -5.27
N ILE A 28 2.48 1.60 -4.44
CA ILE A 28 3.89 1.25 -4.33
C ILE A 28 4.04 -0.23 -4.65
N TRP A 29 4.99 -0.55 -5.52
CA TRP A 29 5.39 -1.91 -5.84
C TRP A 29 6.86 -2.12 -5.48
N ARG A 30 7.15 -3.19 -4.75
CA ARG A 30 8.50 -3.62 -4.37
C ARG A 30 8.83 -4.95 -5.06
N PRO A 31 9.44 -4.92 -6.24
CA PRO A 31 9.68 -6.13 -7.04
C PRO A 31 10.54 -7.18 -6.34
N GLY A 32 11.50 -6.76 -5.50
CA GLY A 32 12.38 -7.66 -4.71
C GLY A 32 11.72 -8.22 -3.45
N LEU A 33 10.67 -7.55 -2.94
CA LEU A 33 9.91 -7.97 -1.75
C LEU A 33 8.41 -7.83 -2.02
N PRO A 34 7.84 -8.66 -2.91
CA PRO A 34 6.43 -8.58 -3.28
C PRO A 34 5.55 -8.86 -2.06
N ASP A 35 4.41 -8.19 -2.00
CA ASP A 35 3.47 -8.31 -0.89
C ASP A 35 2.64 -9.60 -0.90
N GLY A 36 2.77 -10.39 -1.96
CA GLY A 36 2.14 -11.70 -2.15
C GLY A 36 0.62 -11.67 -2.30
N PHE A 37 -0.02 -10.50 -2.48
CA PHE A 37 -1.47 -10.43 -2.64
C PHE A 37 -1.94 -11.24 -3.85
N ASP A 38 -2.94 -12.10 -3.65
CA ASP A 38 -3.52 -13.06 -4.59
C ASP A 38 -2.55 -14.12 -5.12
N ASP A 39 -1.36 -14.27 -4.52
CA ASP A 39 -0.49 -15.41 -4.80
C ASP A 39 -1.22 -16.72 -4.54
N TRP A 40 -1.01 -17.68 -5.42
CA TRP A 40 -1.60 -19.02 -5.34
C TRP A 40 -0.56 -20.01 -4.87
N HIS A 41 -0.81 -20.65 -3.74
CA HIS A 41 0.12 -21.58 -3.11
C HIS A 41 -0.51 -22.93 -2.81
N ILE A 42 0.32 -23.95 -2.77
CA ILE A 42 0.12 -25.10 -1.90
C ILE A 42 0.81 -24.78 -0.58
N ALA A 43 0.05 -24.82 0.52
CA ALA A 43 0.51 -24.53 1.87
C ALA A 43 0.38 -25.76 2.77
N ARG A 44 1.19 -25.85 3.82
CA ARG A 44 1.08 -26.92 4.83
C ARG A 44 0.32 -26.44 6.06
N ILE A 45 -0.69 -27.17 6.48
CA ILE A 45 -1.44 -26.89 7.71
C ILE A 45 -0.52 -27.18 8.91
N GLN A 46 -0.18 -26.13 9.67
CA GLN A 46 0.65 -26.23 10.86
C GLN A 46 -0.17 -26.53 12.12
N THR A 47 -1.23 -25.75 12.31
CA THR A 47 -2.06 -25.86 13.51
C THR A 47 -3.50 -25.50 13.16
N VAL A 48 -4.41 -26.42 13.45
CA VAL A 48 -5.84 -26.17 13.34
C VAL A 48 -6.31 -25.34 14.52
N ALA A 49 -7.03 -24.27 14.28
CA ALA A 49 -7.54 -23.33 15.29
C ALA A 49 -9.07 -23.17 15.17
N PRO A 50 -9.87 -24.14 15.63
CA PRO A 50 -11.33 -24.14 15.46
C PRO A 50 -11.99 -22.91 16.08
N ALA A 51 -11.49 -22.45 17.23
CA ALA A 51 -12.02 -21.26 17.91
C ALA A 51 -11.84 -19.97 17.09
N LEU A 52 -10.89 -19.95 16.14
CA LEU A 52 -10.66 -18.83 15.21
C LEU A 52 -11.30 -19.04 13.84
N GLY A 53 -11.95 -20.19 13.62
CA GLY A 53 -12.59 -20.55 12.36
C GLY A 53 -11.59 -20.81 11.23
N GLY A 54 -10.47 -21.51 11.48
CA GLY A 54 -9.48 -21.78 10.47
C GLY A 54 -8.21 -22.48 10.97
N ALA A 55 -7.11 -22.27 10.29
CA ALA A 55 -5.80 -22.85 10.61
C ALA A 55 -4.64 -21.90 10.31
N PHE A 56 -3.56 -22.05 11.04
CA PHE A 56 -2.27 -21.49 10.66
C PHE A 56 -1.58 -22.41 9.66
N VAL A 57 -1.06 -21.85 8.59
CA VAL A 57 -0.39 -22.59 7.53
C VAL A 57 0.97 -21.97 7.22
N THR A 58 1.90 -22.79 6.69
CA THR A 58 3.21 -22.34 6.24
C THR A 58 3.28 -22.42 4.72
N LEU A 59 3.76 -21.35 4.09
CA LEU A 59 3.99 -21.22 2.67
C LEU A 59 5.37 -21.77 2.27
N HIS A 60 5.66 -21.78 0.96
CA HIS A 60 6.90 -22.35 0.40
C HIS A 60 8.18 -21.65 0.87
N ASN A 61 8.10 -20.34 1.16
CA ASN A 61 9.21 -19.50 1.63
C ASN A 61 9.38 -19.49 3.16
N GLY A 62 8.57 -20.28 3.89
CA GLY A 62 8.57 -20.32 5.34
C GLY A 62 7.65 -19.29 6.00
N ASP A 63 7.03 -18.39 5.26
CA ASP A 63 6.06 -17.45 5.79
C ASP A 63 4.84 -18.18 6.35
N ASN A 64 4.27 -17.60 7.40
CA ASN A 64 3.07 -18.11 8.03
C ASN A 64 1.87 -17.22 7.69
N GLY A 65 0.72 -17.87 7.44
CA GLY A 65 -0.53 -17.19 7.21
C GLY A 65 -1.69 -17.86 7.97
N PHE A 66 -2.79 -17.12 8.10
CA PHE A 66 -4.04 -17.65 8.66
C PHE A 66 -5.04 -17.94 7.56
N LEU A 67 -5.35 -19.22 7.38
CA LEU A 67 -6.40 -19.70 6.48
C LEU A 67 -7.76 -19.64 7.18
N SER A 68 -8.67 -18.79 6.70
CA SER A 68 -10.08 -18.80 7.12
C SER A 68 -10.82 -19.91 6.38
N CYS A 69 -11.23 -20.95 7.07
CA CYS A 69 -11.93 -22.10 6.49
C CYS A 69 -12.82 -22.76 7.55
N ARG A 70 -14.03 -23.12 7.14
CA ARG A 70 -15.00 -23.84 7.99
C ARG A 70 -14.99 -25.34 7.76
N ASP A 71 -14.29 -25.78 6.71
CA ASP A 71 -14.16 -27.22 6.41
C ASP A 71 -13.29 -27.91 7.46
N ALA A 72 -13.42 -29.22 7.56
CA ALA A 72 -12.50 -30.02 8.38
C ALA A 72 -11.08 -29.92 7.80
N LEU A 73 -10.15 -29.51 8.65
CA LEU A 73 -8.73 -29.36 8.32
C LEU A 73 -7.92 -30.35 9.15
N VAL A 74 -6.90 -30.93 8.56
CA VAL A 74 -6.02 -31.90 9.24
C VAL A 74 -4.60 -31.34 9.28
N GLN A 75 -3.98 -31.35 10.49
CA GLN A 75 -2.62 -30.89 10.67
C GLN A 75 -1.64 -31.72 9.85
N GLY A 76 -0.69 -31.08 9.20
CA GLY A 76 0.31 -31.69 8.34
C GLY A 76 -0.11 -31.85 6.88
N GLU A 77 -1.42 -31.78 6.55
CA GLU A 77 -1.91 -31.84 5.19
C GLU A 77 -1.53 -30.62 4.38
N LEU A 78 -1.47 -30.82 3.06
CA LEU A 78 -1.26 -29.78 2.07
C LEU A 78 -2.62 -29.30 1.54
N ILE A 79 -2.75 -28.00 1.37
CA ILE A 79 -3.98 -27.36 0.92
C ILE A 79 -3.70 -26.25 -0.09
N SER A 80 -4.55 -26.15 -1.12
CA SER A 80 -4.52 -25.06 -2.10
C SER A 80 -5.13 -23.79 -1.50
N VAL A 81 -4.37 -22.68 -1.53
CA VAL A 81 -4.75 -21.40 -0.93
C VAL A 81 -4.36 -20.22 -1.79
N ARG A 82 -5.12 -19.12 -1.69
CA ARG A 82 -4.74 -17.81 -2.20
C ARG A 82 -4.62 -16.80 -1.10
N VAL A 83 -3.67 -15.89 -1.24
CA VAL A 83 -3.50 -14.77 -0.31
C VAL A 83 -4.63 -13.75 -0.53
N SER A 84 -5.52 -13.63 0.44
CA SER A 84 -6.66 -12.70 0.40
C SER A 84 -6.34 -11.34 1.02
N ARG A 85 -5.26 -11.26 1.83
CA ARG A 85 -4.73 -10.04 2.43
C ARG A 85 -3.23 -10.20 2.69
N SER A 86 -2.45 -9.27 2.16
CA SER A 86 -1.02 -9.15 2.47
C SER A 86 -0.78 -8.86 3.95
N ALA A 87 0.40 -9.17 4.44
CA ALA A 87 0.81 -8.80 5.80
C ALA A 87 0.78 -7.27 5.94
N GLN A 88 0.10 -6.77 6.97
CA GLN A 88 -0.08 -5.34 7.21
C GLN A 88 -0.51 -5.07 8.65
N ASN A 89 -0.18 -3.89 9.17
CA ASN A 89 -0.57 -3.43 10.50
C ASN A 89 -0.23 -4.44 11.61
N GLY A 90 0.98 -5.03 11.55
CA GLY A 90 1.46 -6.04 12.49
C GLY A 90 0.74 -7.40 12.41
N LYS A 91 -0.15 -7.59 11.42
CA LYS A 91 -0.88 -8.85 11.20
C LYS A 91 -0.28 -9.59 10.02
N GLY A 92 -0.07 -10.89 10.16
CA GLY A 92 0.41 -11.77 9.09
C GLY A 92 -0.57 -11.93 7.93
N LEU A 93 -0.16 -12.71 6.95
CA LEU A 93 -0.96 -13.03 5.75
C LEU A 93 -2.32 -13.62 6.12
N ARG A 94 -3.36 -13.22 5.38
CA ARG A 94 -4.66 -13.88 5.42
C ARG A 94 -4.88 -14.65 4.12
N LEU A 95 -5.36 -15.87 4.28
CA LEU A 95 -5.53 -16.80 3.18
C LEU A 95 -7.00 -17.23 3.06
N ARG A 96 -7.39 -17.56 1.85
CA ARG A 96 -8.65 -18.24 1.54
C ARG A 96 -8.34 -19.56 0.83
N LYS A 97 -9.21 -20.54 0.99
CA LYS A 97 -9.15 -21.78 0.23
C LYS A 97 -9.26 -21.47 -1.26
N ALA A 98 -8.44 -22.12 -2.07
CA ALA A 98 -8.48 -22.03 -3.53
C ALA A 98 -8.93 -23.36 -4.14
N GLU A 99 -9.08 -23.38 -5.47
CA GLU A 99 -9.47 -24.55 -6.20
C GLU A 99 -8.45 -25.69 -5.98
N PRO A 100 -8.90 -26.95 -5.94
CA PRO A 100 -8.00 -28.10 -5.89
C PRO A 100 -7.08 -28.14 -7.12
N VAL A 101 -5.85 -28.56 -6.91
CA VAL A 101 -4.88 -28.78 -7.99
C VAL A 101 -4.87 -30.27 -8.33
N PRO A 102 -5.02 -30.66 -9.61
CA PRO A 102 -5.06 -32.08 -10.02
C PRO A 102 -3.84 -32.87 -9.54
N ASP A 103 -2.64 -32.32 -9.77
CA ASP A 103 -1.36 -32.93 -9.36
C ASP A 103 -0.82 -32.14 -8.15
N MET A 104 -1.28 -32.49 -6.95
CA MET A 104 -0.89 -31.82 -5.72
C MET A 104 0.62 -32.00 -5.48
N PRO A 105 1.42 -30.92 -5.37
CA PRO A 105 2.82 -31.02 -4.96
C PRO A 105 2.98 -31.70 -3.61
N VAL A 106 4.13 -32.36 -3.39
CA VAL A 106 4.44 -33.08 -2.13
C VAL A 106 4.94 -32.14 -1.01
N ALA A 107 5.17 -30.86 -1.32
CA ALA A 107 5.66 -29.83 -0.41
C ALA A 107 5.00 -28.48 -0.68
N PRO A 108 5.03 -27.54 0.27
CA PRO A 108 4.59 -26.17 0.04
C PRO A 108 5.25 -25.56 -1.21
N THR A 109 4.45 -25.01 -2.11
CA THR A 109 4.90 -24.55 -3.42
C THR A 109 4.14 -23.29 -3.82
N LEU A 110 4.82 -22.31 -4.42
CA LEU A 110 4.17 -21.19 -5.11
C LEU A 110 3.76 -21.68 -6.50
N LEU A 111 2.47 -21.64 -6.79
CA LEU A 111 1.92 -22.07 -8.09
C LEU A 111 1.86 -20.93 -9.09
N ALA A 112 1.45 -19.75 -8.62
CA ALA A 112 1.40 -18.54 -9.43
C ALA A 112 1.50 -17.29 -8.54
N CYS A 113 2.21 -16.28 -9.04
CA CYS A 113 2.18 -14.95 -8.43
C CYS A 113 0.85 -14.26 -8.74
N GLY A 114 0.34 -13.51 -7.78
CA GLY A 114 -0.74 -12.56 -8.00
C GLY A 114 -0.28 -11.34 -8.82
N PRO A 115 -1.21 -10.50 -9.26
CA PRO A 115 -0.86 -9.30 -10.01
C PRO A 115 -0.08 -8.30 -9.14
N SER A 116 0.95 -7.69 -9.70
CA SER A 116 1.62 -6.55 -9.06
C SER A 116 0.68 -5.34 -8.94
N PRO A 117 0.95 -4.37 -8.03
CA PRO A 117 0.19 -3.12 -7.99
C PRO A 117 0.15 -2.37 -9.33
N LEU A 118 1.22 -2.46 -10.13
CA LEU A 118 1.28 -1.86 -11.46
C LEU A 118 0.32 -2.55 -12.43
N GLU A 119 0.25 -3.89 -12.38
CA GLU A 119 -0.69 -4.65 -13.21
C GLU A 119 -2.14 -4.37 -12.85
N GLU A 120 -2.47 -4.28 -11.55
CA GLU A 120 -3.83 -3.95 -11.10
C GLU A 120 -4.27 -2.56 -11.59
N LEU A 121 -3.37 -1.55 -11.53
CA LEU A 121 -3.68 -0.22 -12.05
C LEU A 121 -3.75 -0.23 -13.57
N ALA A 122 -2.87 -0.96 -14.26
CA ALA A 122 -2.91 -1.08 -15.71
C ALA A 122 -4.20 -1.77 -16.21
N ASP A 123 -4.72 -2.73 -15.46
CA ASP A 123 -6.00 -3.40 -15.78
C ASP A 123 -7.21 -2.49 -15.49
N ARG A 124 -7.12 -1.63 -14.46
CA ARG A 124 -8.16 -0.64 -14.15
C ARG A 124 -8.24 0.49 -15.19
N TYR A 125 -7.11 0.85 -15.79
CA TYR A 125 -7.00 1.89 -16.81
C TYR A 125 -6.45 1.29 -18.12
N PRO A 126 -7.24 0.49 -18.85
CA PRO A 126 -6.77 -0.35 -19.95
C PRO A 126 -6.20 0.45 -21.14
N ASP A 127 -6.69 1.67 -21.36
CA ASP A 127 -6.29 2.52 -22.49
C ASP A 127 -5.15 3.49 -22.15
N ALA A 128 -4.74 3.57 -20.86
CA ALA A 128 -3.71 4.50 -20.44
C ALA A 128 -2.31 4.04 -20.87
N PRO A 129 -1.47 4.88 -21.48
CA PRO A 129 -0.06 4.57 -21.71
C PRO A 129 0.68 4.38 -20.39
N LEU A 130 1.74 3.57 -20.41
CA LEU A 130 2.54 3.21 -19.24
C LEU A 130 3.95 3.80 -19.39
N TYR A 131 4.21 4.93 -18.74
CA TYR A 131 5.52 5.59 -18.70
C TYR A 131 6.38 5.03 -17.56
N VAL A 132 7.59 4.55 -17.90
CA VAL A 132 8.49 3.94 -16.92
C VAL A 132 9.92 4.47 -17.15
N ASP A 133 10.58 4.91 -16.10
CA ASP A 133 11.93 5.48 -16.17
C ASP A 133 13.06 4.46 -15.99
N ALA A 134 12.75 3.20 -15.67
CA ALA A 134 13.75 2.12 -15.60
C ALA A 134 13.41 0.94 -16.50
N PRO A 135 14.25 0.61 -17.50
CA PRO A 135 13.99 -0.48 -18.44
C PRO A 135 13.92 -1.87 -17.77
N GLY A 136 14.59 -2.07 -16.64
CA GLY A 136 14.53 -3.34 -15.90
C GLY A 136 13.13 -3.72 -15.40
N ILE A 137 12.26 -2.74 -15.17
CA ILE A 137 10.87 -2.98 -14.77
C ILE A 137 10.05 -3.53 -15.94
N ALA A 138 10.34 -3.09 -17.19
CA ALA A 138 9.65 -3.61 -18.37
C ALA A 138 9.84 -5.13 -18.53
N ALA A 139 10.99 -5.67 -18.15
CA ALA A 139 11.28 -7.10 -18.21
C ALA A 139 10.43 -7.92 -17.19
N ARG A 140 10.01 -7.28 -16.10
CA ARG A 140 9.16 -7.88 -15.06
C ARG A 140 7.67 -7.79 -15.38
N LEU A 141 7.29 -7.02 -16.41
CA LEU A 141 5.89 -6.87 -16.81
C LEU A 141 5.42 -8.04 -17.69
N PRO A 142 4.18 -8.51 -17.53
CA PRO A 142 3.60 -9.51 -18.40
C PRO A 142 3.52 -9.02 -19.86
N ALA A 143 3.61 -9.98 -20.79
CA ALA A 143 3.66 -9.68 -22.24
C ALA A 143 2.50 -8.78 -22.71
N ARG A 144 1.30 -8.91 -22.10
CA ARG A 144 0.11 -8.12 -22.43
C ARG A 144 0.25 -6.62 -22.18
N LEU A 145 1.13 -6.19 -21.28
CA LEU A 145 1.36 -4.78 -20.96
C LEU A 145 2.49 -4.14 -21.79
N ARG A 146 3.35 -4.94 -22.43
CA ARG A 146 4.50 -4.45 -23.19
C ARG A 146 4.13 -3.46 -24.31
N PRO A 147 3.02 -3.64 -25.07
CA PRO A 147 2.64 -2.69 -26.11
C PRO A 147 2.31 -1.27 -25.60
N ARG A 148 1.94 -1.15 -24.32
CA ARG A 148 1.59 0.13 -23.67
C ARG A 148 2.82 0.83 -23.06
N PHE A 149 3.93 0.11 -22.94
CA PHE A 149 5.15 0.59 -22.33
C PHE A 149 5.80 1.69 -23.16
N GLN A 150 6.10 2.81 -22.48
CA GLN A 150 6.85 3.93 -23.03
C GLN A 150 7.98 4.28 -22.07
N ARG A 151 9.21 4.24 -22.56
CA ARG A 151 10.36 4.66 -21.78
C ARG A 151 10.37 6.18 -21.66
N CYS A 152 10.54 6.69 -20.44
CA CYS A 152 10.80 8.10 -20.17
C CYS A 152 12.12 8.27 -19.41
N GLN A 153 12.61 9.50 -19.36
CA GLN A 153 13.81 9.83 -18.60
C GLN A 153 13.49 9.97 -17.11
N GLN A 154 12.34 10.56 -16.81
CA GLN A 154 11.82 10.77 -15.46
C GLN A 154 10.30 10.57 -15.51
N ALA A 155 9.79 9.64 -14.68
CA ALA A 155 8.37 9.34 -14.68
C ALA A 155 7.55 10.35 -13.86
N PHE A 156 8.09 10.85 -12.73
CA PHE A 156 7.46 11.87 -11.91
C PHE A 156 8.16 13.20 -12.12
N ASP A 157 7.42 14.25 -12.45
CA ASP A 157 7.86 15.64 -12.34
C ASP A 157 7.77 16.11 -10.87
N ASP A 158 8.20 17.34 -10.57
CA ASP A 158 8.24 17.86 -9.21
C ASP A 158 6.84 17.96 -8.58
N THR A 159 5.81 18.25 -9.38
CA THR A 159 4.42 18.32 -8.91
C THR A 159 3.94 16.93 -8.47
N LEU A 160 4.12 15.93 -9.33
CA LEU A 160 3.71 14.56 -9.03
C LEU A 160 4.51 13.93 -7.89
N GLU A 161 5.80 14.30 -7.76
CA GLU A 161 6.62 13.94 -6.58
C GLU A 161 6.01 14.49 -5.29
N SER A 162 5.66 15.79 -5.28
CA SER A 162 5.04 16.44 -4.12
C SER A 162 3.69 15.82 -3.77
N ASP A 163 2.81 15.64 -4.75
CA ASP A 163 1.49 15.04 -4.56
C ASP A 163 1.60 13.61 -4.01
N PHE A 164 2.57 12.84 -4.49
CA PHE A 164 2.77 11.47 -4.01
C PHE A 164 3.34 11.44 -2.58
N ASP A 165 4.27 12.33 -2.26
CA ASP A 165 4.85 12.43 -0.91
C ASP A 165 3.78 12.88 0.12
N GLU A 166 2.83 13.74 -0.28
CA GLU A 166 1.69 14.14 0.56
C GLU A 166 0.79 12.96 0.97
N LEU A 167 0.74 11.88 0.20
CA LEU A 167 -0.02 10.68 0.57
C LEU A 167 0.52 9.99 1.84
N GLY A 168 1.75 10.26 2.23
CA GLY A 168 2.35 9.82 3.49
C GLY A 168 2.05 10.72 4.69
N SER A 169 1.50 11.94 4.47
CA SER A 169 1.18 12.90 5.52
C SER A 169 -0.03 12.49 6.34
N GLU A 170 -0.10 12.95 7.59
CA GLU A 170 -1.29 12.82 8.44
C GLU A 170 -2.43 13.76 7.99
N PHE A 171 -2.13 14.77 7.18
CA PHE A 171 -3.10 15.77 6.72
C PHE A 171 -3.45 15.60 5.26
N ALA A 172 -4.69 15.97 4.91
CA ALA A 172 -5.15 16.03 3.54
C ALA A 172 -6.08 17.24 3.33
N ASP A 173 -5.80 18.04 2.30
CA ASP A 173 -6.71 19.10 1.88
C ASP A 173 -7.91 18.51 1.13
N LEU A 174 -9.12 18.87 1.53
CA LEU A 174 -10.38 18.47 0.93
C LEU A 174 -11.12 19.66 0.28
N GLY A 175 -10.42 20.78 0.11
CA GLY A 175 -10.94 22.03 -0.42
C GLY A 175 -11.57 22.91 0.68
N GLN A 176 -12.80 22.65 1.12
CA GLN A 176 -13.45 23.42 2.18
C GLN A 176 -13.08 22.95 3.60
N LEU A 177 -12.62 21.72 3.74
CA LEU A 177 -12.18 21.11 4.98
C LEU A 177 -10.78 20.54 4.84
N THR A 178 -10.11 20.32 5.96
CA THR A 178 -8.91 19.53 6.09
C THR A 178 -9.24 18.23 6.81
N ALA A 179 -8.67 17.11 6.39
CA ALA A 179 -8.76 15.86 7.11
C ALA A 179 -7.45 15.60 7.86
N SER A 180 -7.56 15.26 9.15
CA SER A 180 -6.48 14.68 9.95
C SER A 180 -6.70 13.16 10.03
N ILE A 181 -5.73 12.37 9.55
CA ILE A 181 -5.87 10.92 9.37
C ILE A 181 -4.93 10.20 10.35
N PHE A 182 -5.50 9.50 11.32
CA PHE A 182 -4.78 8.82 12.39
C PHE A 182 -4.97 7.31 12.33
N PRO A 183 -4.04 6.57 11.69
CA PRO A 183 -4.05 5.12 11.70
C PRO A 183 -3.74 4.57 13.10
N THR A 184 -4.54 3.61 13.55
CA THR A 184 -4.31 2.84 14.76
C THR A 184 -4.30 1.33 14.45
N PRO A 185 -3.85 0.45 15.36
CA PRO A 185 -3.91 -1.00 15.14
C PRO A 185 -5.33 -1.54 14.92
N ALA A 186 -6.36 -0.86 15.41
CA ALA A 186 -7.75 -1.30 15.35
C ALA A 186 -8.52 -0.69 14.17
N LEU A 187 -8.40 0.63 13.99
CA LEU A 187 -9.18 1.42 13.05
C LEU A 187 -8.38 2.65 12.58
N ILE A 188 -8.91 3.37 11.60
CA ILE A 188 -8.40 4.66 11.18
C ILE A 188 -9.39 5.73 11.62
N ALA A 189 -8.95 6.67 12.45
CA ALA A 189 -9.71 7.85 12.80
C ALA A 189 -9.43 8.97 11.80
N ILE A 190 -10.47 9.64 11.33
CA ILE A 190 -10.40 10.77 10.41
C ILE A 190 -11.18 11.92 11.03
N ASP A 191 -10.49 12.99 11.38
CA ASP A 191 -11.09 14.20 11.91
C ASP A 191 -11.18 15.25 10.79
N LEU A 192 -12.38 15.78 10.57
CA LEU A 192 -12.60 16.84 9.60
C LEU A 192 -12.66 18.17 10.32
N ASP A 193 -11.81 19.12 9.90
CA ASP A 193 -11.75 20.45 10.49
C ASP A 193 -11.74 21.54 9.42
N SER A 194 -11.97 22.79 9.83
CA SER A 194 -11.95 23.96 8.97
C SER A 194 -11.50 25.20 9.74
N THR A 195 -10.76 26.06 9.05
CA THR A 195 -10.40 27.40 9.56
C THR A 195 -11.55 28.40 9.51
N SER A 196 -12.62 28.10 8.77
CA SER A 196 -13.88 28.85 8.71
C SER A 196 -14.98 28.11 9.50
N ALA A 197 -16.17 28.68 9.64
CA ALA A 197 -17.28 27.99 10.33
C ALA A 197 -17.77 26.80 9.49
N PRO A 198 -17.38 25.56 9.86
CA PRO A 198 -17.79 24.37 9.10
C PRO A 198 -19.28 24.11 9.34
N ASP A 199 -19.96 23.66 8.30
CA ASP A 199 -21.37 23.35 8.32
C ASP A 199 -21.71 22.02 7.61
N PHE A 200 -22.98 21.70 7.58
CA PHE A 200 -23.47 20.51 6.87
C PHE A 200 -23.08 20.51 5.38
N LYS A 201 -23.17 21.65 4.70
CA LYS A 201 -22.85 21.76 3.27
C LYS A 201 -21.37 21.61 2.99
N GLY A 202 -20.52 22.19 3.83
CA GLY A 202 -19.07 22.05 3.75
C GLY A 202 -18.62 20.59 3.86
N ASN A 203 -19.22 19.81 4.80
CA ASN A 203 -18.94 18.38 4.89
C ASN A 203 -19.37 17.64 3.62
N VAL A 204 -20.59 17.86 3.10
CA VAL A 204 -21.07 17.22 1.88
C VAL A 204 -20.18 17.55 0.69
N ALA A 205 -19.75 18.80 0.54
CA ALA A 205 -18.87 19.23 -0.56
C ALA A 205 -17.46 18.59 -0.49
N SER A 206 -16.99 18.26 0.72
CA SER A 206 -15.65 17.66 0.92
C SER A 206 -15.64 16.12 0.79
N PHE A 207 -16.78 15.44 0.82
CA PHE A 207 -16.84 13.97 0.76
C PHE A 207 -16.24 13.35 -0.51
N PRO A 208 -16.41 13.91 -1.73
CA PRO A 208 -15.71 13.39 -2.92
C PRO A 208 -14.19 13.43 -2.79
N ALA A 209 -13.63 14.51 -2.25
CA ALA A 209 -12.20 14.63 -1.99
C ALA A 209 -11.75 13.65 -0.89
N LEU A 210 -12.53 13.47 0.19
CA LEU A 210 -12.27 12.46 1.21
C LEU A 210 -12.27 11.04 0.63
N ALA A 211 -13.26 10.68 -0.17
CA ALA A 211 -13.33 9.38 -0.85
C ALA A 211 -12.10 9.14 -1.74
N ARG A 212 -11.65 10.17 -2.46
CA ARG A 212 -10.41 10.14 -3.24
C ARG A 212 -9.19 9.89 -2.34
N GLN A 213 -9.05 10.59 -1.20
CA GLN A 213 -7.94 10.40 -0.27
C GLN A 213 -7.94 8.99 0.34
N ILE A 214 -9.11 8.44 0.69
CA ILE A 214 -9.26 7.06 1.15
C ILE A 214 -8.72 6.07 0.10
N ARG A 215 -9.02 6.28 -1.18
CA ARG A 215 -8.56 5.44 -2.28
C ARG A 215 -7.06 5.62 -2.53
N LEU A 216 -6.58 6.86 -2.72
CA LEU A 216 -5.18 7.16 -3.00
C LEU A 216 -4.23 6.60 -1.94
N ARG A 217 -4.57 6.77 -0.67
CA ARG A 217 -3.78 6.27 0.46
C ARG A 217 -4.00 4.80 0.76
N ASN A 218 -4.89 4.14 0.03
CA ASN A 218 -5.33 2.77 0.26
C ASN A 218 -5.74 2.52 1.73
N LEU A 219 -6.44 3.49 2.35
CA LEU A 219 -6.94 3.33 3.72
C LEU A 219 -7.94 2.16 3.76
N SER A 220 -7.84 1.29 4.76
CA SER A 220 -8.65 0.06 4.78
C SER A 220 -8.95 -0.43 6.20
N GLY A 221 -9.95 -1.28 6.32
CA GLY A 221 -10.51 -1.73 7.59
C GLY A 221 -11.66 -0.86 8.02
N THR A 222 -11.81 -0.63 9.32
CA THR A 222 -12.79 0.30 9.87
C THR A 222 -12.22 1.72 9.85
N LEU A 223 -12.96 2.66 9.24
CA LEU A 223 -12.65 4.08 9.26
C LEU A 223 -13.77 4.80 9.98
N LEU A 224 -13.43 5.68 10.91
CA LEU A 224 -14.38 6.52 11.63
C LEU A 224 -14.11 7.98 11.27
N VAL A 225 -15.10 8.65 10.70
CA VAL A 225 -15.00 10.06 10.29
C VAL A 225 -15.78 10.93 11.25
N ASP A 226 -15.12 11.92 11.84
CA ASP A 226 -15.74 12.96 12.68
C ASP A 226 -16.09 14.18 11.80
N PRO A 227 -17.39 14.44 11.53
CA PRO A 227 -17.79 15.58 10.71
C PRO A 227 -17.61 16.91 11.42
N ALA A 228 -17.04 17.89 10.72
CA ALA A 228 -16.79 19.23 11.24
C ALA A 228 -18.07 20.03 11.49
N GLY A 229 -18.21 20.65 12.67
CA GLY A 229 -19.24 21.67 12.97
C GLY A 229 -20.70 21.20 12.90
N VAL A 230 -20.98 19.91 12.74
CA VAL A 230 -22.34 19.35 12.64
C VAL A 230 -22.79 18.73 13.97
N LYS A 231 -23.91 19.23 14.54
CA LYS A 231 -24.47 18.65 15.78
C LYS A 231 -24.77 17.16 15.60
N THR A 232 -24.43 16.32 16.60
CA THR A 232 -24.56 14.85 16.58
C THR A 232 -25.91 14.37 16.03
N ARG A 233 -27.03 14.97 16.46
CA ARG A 233 -28.39 14.61 15.98
C ARG A 233 -28.63 14.81 14.47
N LYS A 234 -27.81 15.64 13.80
CA LYS A 234 -27.92 15.92 12.35
C LYS A 234 -26.95 15.08 11.50
N ARG A 235 -25.92 14.47 12.12
CA ARG A 235 -24.89 13.72 11.44
C ARG A 235 -25.41 12.48 10.67
N PRO A 236 -26.45 11.75 11.12
CA PRO A 236 -27.03 10.66 10.34
C PRO A 236 -27.49 11.06 8.92
N ALA A 237 -27.87 12.32 8.73
CA ALA A 237 -28.26 12.82 7.42
C ALA A 237 -27.07 12.96 6.43
N LEU A 238 -25.82 12.94 6.90
CA LEU A 238 -24.62 12.93 6.07
C LEU A 238 -24.31 11.57 5.45
N VAL A 239 -24.84 10.47 6.03
CA VAL A 239 -24.52 9.09 5.64
C VAL A 239 -24.80 8.81 4.16
N GLY A 240 -25.93 9.31 3.63
CA GLY A 240 -26.29 9.15 2.21
C GLY A 240 -25.23 9.78 1.29
N PHE A 241 -24.85 11.01 1.56
CA PHE A 241 -23.87 11.74 0.76
C PHE A 241 -22.47 11.11 0.80
N LEU A 242 -22.05 10.61 1.96
CA LEU A 242 -20.78 9.89 2.09
C LEU A 242 -20.82 8.57 1.31
N ARG A 243 -21.95 7.86 1.35
CA ARG A 243 -22.17 6.63 0.56
C ARG A 243 -22.07 6.90 -0.92
N ASP A 244 -22.71 7.97 -1.39
CA ASP A 244 -22.69 8.37 -2.80
C ASP A 244 -21.28 8.70 -3.26
N ALA A 245 -20.49 9.40 -2.44
CA ALA A 245 -19.10 9.72 -2.72
C ALA A 245 -18.18 8.47 -2.81
N LEU A 246 -18.54 7.36 -2.17
CA LEU A 246 -17.76 6.10 -2.15
C LEU A 246 -18.25 5.05 -3.15
N LEU A 247 -19.28 5.35 -3.98
CA LEU A 247 -19.88 4.38 -4.91
C LEU A 247 -18.85 3.78 -5.88
N ASP A 248 -17.93 4.61 -6.38
CA ASP A 248 -16.91 4.21 -7.37
C ASP A 248 -15.63 3.66 -6.75
N ASP A 249 -15.61 3.41 -5.41
CA ASP A 249 -14.44 2.81 -4.79
C ASP A 249 -14.23 1.37 -5.31
N PRO A 250 -13.04 1.07 -5.91
CA PRO A 250 -12.78 -0.25 -6.49
C PRO A 250 -12.81 -1.38 -5.47
N LEU A 251 -12.58 -1.10 -4.19
CA LEU A 251 -12.66 -2.08 -3.11
C LEU A 251 -14.06 -2.20 -2.51
N LYS A 252 -15.06 -1.47 -3.05
CA LYS A 252 -16.46 -1.56 -2.62
C LYS A 252 -16.64 -1.24 -1.14
N SER A 253 -16.16 -0.06 -0.74
CA SER A 253 -16.38 0.50 0.60
C SER A 253 -17.86 0.53 0.97
N GLN A 254 -18.17 0.27 2.24
CA GLN A 254 -19.54 0.30 2.76
C GLN A 254 -19.63 1.33 3.89
N VAL A 255 -20.57 2.26 3.78
CA VAL A 255 -20.91 3.19 4.85
C VAL A 255 -22.00 2.53 5.73
N LEU A 256 -21.61 2.12 6.94
CA LEU A 256 -22.49 1.39 7.85
C LEU A 256 -23.54 2.29 8.50
N GLY A 257 -23.19 3.57 8.74
CA GLY A 257 -24.09 4.52 9.35
C GLY A 257 -23.37 5.58 10.19
N ALA A 258 -24.09 6.19 11.11
CA ALA A 258 -23.53 7.05 12.14
C ALA A 258 -23.60 6.33 13.50
N THR A 259 -22.50 6.34 14.24
CA THR A 259 -22.45 5.79 15.61
C THR A 259 -23.32 6.63 16.57
N PRO A 260 -23.65 6.14 17.76
CA PRO A 260 -24.37 6.95 18.78
C PRO A 260 -23.62 8.25 19.15
N SER A 261 -22.29 8.27 19.07
CA SER A 261 -21.47 9.47 19.26
C SER A 261 -21.46 10.40 18.05
N GLY A 262 -21.99 9.96 16.90
CA GLY A 262 -22.12 10.74 15.68
C GLY A 262 -20.95 10.61 14.71
N LEU A 263 -20.04 9.67 14.90
CA LEU A 263 -18.99 9.37 13.91
C LEU A 263 -19.60 8.61 12.74
N LEU A 264 -19.22 8.94 11.51
CA LEU A 264 -19.62 8.18 10.33
C LEU A 264 -18.70 6.97 10.19
N GLU A 265 -19.30 5.79 10.09
CA GLU A 265 -18.57 4.52 10.06
C GLU A 265 -18.51 3.96 8.64
N ILE A 266 -17.28 3.70 8.18
CA ILE A 266 -16.98 3.09 6.89
C ILE A 266 -16.22 1.78 7.16
N THR A 267 -16.56 0.72 6.41
CA THR A 267 -15.71 -0.47 6.29
C THR A 267 -15.21 -0.61 4.87
N ARG A 268 -13.89 -0.81 4.72
CA ARG A 268 -13.22 -0.99 3.42
C ARG A 268 -12.35 -2.25 3.46
N PRO A 269 -12.48 -3.18 2.51
CA PRO A 269 -11.70 -4.41 2.50
C PRO A 269 -10.18 -4.15 2.57
N ARG A 270 -9.50 -4.94 3.39
CA ARG A 270 -8.04 -4.96 3.45
C ARG A 270 -7.52 -5.94 2.42
N ARG A 271 -6.71 -5.47 1.47
CA ARG A 271 -5.99 -6.31 0.49
C ARG A 271 -4.50 -6.13 0.65
N ARG A 272 -3.97 -4.98 0.28
CA ARG A 272 -2.57 -4.57 0.38
C ARG A 272 -2.37 -3.56 1.51
N PRO A 273 -1.15 -3.38 2.02
CA PRO A 273 -0.86 -2.35 3.02
C PRO A 273 -1.23 -0.95 2.51
N PRO A 274 -1.71 -0.06 3.38
CA PRO A 274 -1.91 1.33 3.04
C PRO A 274 -0.57 2.04 2.83
N LEU A 275 -0.56 3.14 2.03
CA LEU A 275 0.68 3.82 1.65
C LEU A 275 1.45 4.36 2.85
N HIS A 276 0.76 4.91 3.85
CA HIS A 276 1.44 5.42 5.06
C HIS A 276 2.23 4.33 5.79
N GLU A 277 1.73 3.08 5.82
CA GLU A 277 2.45 1.95 6.42
C GLU A 277 3.70 1.59 5.61
N LEU A 278 3.58 1.54 4.27
CA LEU A 278 4.70 1.26 3.37
C LEU A 278 5.79 2.33 3.47
N LEU A 279 5.40 3.61 3.48
CA LEU A 279 6.31 4.76 3.52
C LEU A 279 6.96 4.93 4.90
N SER A 280 6.20 4.78 6.00
CA SER A 280 6.70 4.98 7.36
C SER A 280 7.42 3.78 7.96
N SER A 281 7.37 2.60 7.32
CA SER A 281 8.12 1.43 7.77
C SER A 281 9.64 1.70 7.76
N PRO A 282 10.43 1.00 8.59
CA PRO A 282 11.88 1.10 8.50
C PRO A 282 12.42 0.85 7.09
N HIS A 283 11.85 -0.12 6.36
CA HIS A 283 12.20 -0.41 4.98
C HIS A 283 11.82 0.73 4.03
N GLY A 284 10.60 1.29 4.13
CA GLY A 284 10.18 2.41 3.30
C GLY A 284 11.04 3.66 3.49
N ARG A 285 11.42 3.96 4.75
CA ARG A 285 12.35 5.06 5.05
C ARG A 285 13.73 4.79 4.49
N ALA A 286 14.23 3.57 4.59
CA ALA A 286 15.51 3.16 4.03
C ALA A 286 15.57 3.35 2.51
N LEU A 287 14.54 2.90 1.79
CA LEU A 287 14.43 3.10 0.34
C LEU A 287 14.30 4.59 -0.02
N SER A 288 13.59 5.38 0.79
CA SER A 288 13.51 6.83 0.61
C SER A 288 14.87 7.51 0.73
N VAL A 289 15.75 7.06 1.66
CA VAL A 289 17.12 7.55 1.77
C VAL A 289 17.92 7.27 0.51
N LEU A 290 17.87 6.04 -0.02
CA LEU A 290 18.56 5.70 -1.27
C LEU A 290 18.08 6.56 -2.44
N ARG A 291 16.77 6.77 -2.55
CA ARG A 291 16.15 7.64 -3.56
C ARG A 291 16.64 9.09 -3.42
N THR A 292 16.64 9.64 -2.21
CA THR A 292 17.09 11.01 -1.94
C THR A 292 18.56 11.19 -2.32
N ILE A 293 19.44 10.25 -1.95
CA ILE A 293 20.86 10.30 -2.30
C ILE A 293 21.05 10.35 -3.81
N LEU A 294 20.32 9.53 -4.57
CA LEU A 294 20.41 9.51 -6.04
C LEU A 294 19.83 10.77 -6.67
N ARG A 295 18.64 11.22 -6.25
CA ARG A 295 17.94 12.38 -6.82
C ARG A 295 18.74 13.68 -6.62
N GLU A 296 19.33 13.85 -5.43
CA GLU A 296 20.08 15.04 -5.06
C GLU A 296 21.58 14.94 -5.43
N ASP A 297 22.01 13.85 -6.06
CA ASP A 297 23.41 13.55 -6.39
C ASP A 297 24.36 13.78 -5.18
N ARG A 298 23.90 13.40 -3.99
CA ARG A 298 24.68 13.61 -2.76
C ARG A 298 26.00 12.83 -2.83
N LYS A 299 27.10 13.49 -2.53
CA LYS A 299 28.42 12.87 -2.47
C LYS A 299 28.66 12.27 -1.08
N GLY A 300 29.46 11.22 -1.02
CA GLY A 300 29.77 10.50 0.21
C GLY A 300 29.65 8.99 -0.03
N ARG A 301 30.27 8.16 0.77
CA ARG A 301 30.30 6.70 0.62
C ARG A 301 29.79 5.96 1.85
N THR A 302 29.74 6.64 2.99
CA THR A 302 29.35 6.05 4.26
C THR A 302 27.99 6.61 4.69
N LEU A 303 26.97 5.76 4.72
CA LEU A 303 25.64 6.07 5.26
C LEU A 303 25.58 5.68 6.72
N THR A 304 25.49 6.68 7.59
CA THR A 304 25.27 6.48 9.03
C THR A 304 23.80 6.73 9.36
N ALA A 305 23.14 5.76 9.98
CA ALA A 305 21.71 5.86 10.32
C ALA A 305 21.33 4.93 11.48
N SER A 306 20.07 5.00 11.92
CA SER A 306 19.54 4.16 12.98
C SER A 306 19.67 2.65 12.67
N ILE A 307 19.75 1.82 13.71
CA ILE A 307 19.86 0.36 13.57
C ILE A 307 18.72 -0.21 12.71
N SER A 308 17.50 0.29 12.90
CA SER A 308 16.33 -0.20 12.16
C SER A 308 16.40 0.10 10.66
N LEU A 309 16.96 1.26 10.28
CA LEU A 309 17.12 1.66 8.89
C LEU A 309 18.24 0.86 8.21
N ILE A 310 19.40 0.73 8.85
CA ILE A 310 20.51 -0.04 8.30
C ILE A 310 20.13 -1.51 8.13
N ARG A 311 19.52 -2.14 9.15
CA ARG A 311 19.05 -3.53 9.01
C ARG A 311 18.03 -3.71 7.90
N ALA A 312 17.16 -2.73 7.68
CA ALA A 312 16.21 -2.78 6.57
C ALA A 312 16.91 -2.78 5.20
N LEU A 313 18.00 -2.02 5.05
CA LEU A 313 18.84 -2.06 3.83
C LEU A 313 19.61 -3.36 3.69
N GLU A 314 20.20 -3.88 4.76
CA GLU A 314 20.91 -5.16 4.76
C GLU A 314 20.00 -6.33 4.36
N ASN A 315 18.71 -6.25 4.70
CA ASN A 315 17.70 -7.25 4.34
C ASN A 315 17.14 -7.06 2.91
N ASP A 316 17.57 -6.04 2.17
CA ASP A 316 17.21 -5.81 0.78
C ASP A 316 18.45 -5.67 -0.12
N PRO A 317 19.17 -6.78 -0.37
CA PRO A 317 20.37 -6.77 -1.20
C PRO A 317 20.09 -6.38 -2.65
N GLU A 318 18.87 -6.59 -3.17
CA GLU A 318 18.48 -6.17 -4.51
C GLU A 318 18.45 -4.65 -4.62
N ALA A 319 17.87 -3.95 -3.64
CA ALA A 319 17.88 -2.48 -3.58
C ALA A 319 19.29 -1.91 -3.50
N LEU A 320 20.17 -2.49 -2.66
CA LEU A 320 21.55 -2.06 -2.56
C LEU A 320 22.34 -2.30 -3.85
N SER A 321 22.10 -3.41 -4.54
CA SER A 321 22.71 -3.72 -5.84
C SER A 321 22.27 -2.74 -6.92
N ASP A 322 20.95 -2.43 -7.00
CA ASP A 322 20.42 -1.43 -7.95
C ASP A 322 20.97 -0.03 -7.64
N PHE A 323 21.02 0.36 -6.37
CA PHE A 323 21.64 1.61 -5.94
C PHE A 323 23.12 1.71 -6.38
N THR A 324 23.90 0.66 -6.12
CA THR A 324 25.32 0.58 -6.49
C THR A 324 25.50 0.71 -8.01
N SER A 325 24.64 0.04 -8.78
CA SER A 325 24.68 0.09 -10.24
C SER A 325 24.38 1.49 -10.79
N ARG A 326 23.41 2.19 -10.22
CA ARG A 326 23.03 3.56 -10.64
C ARG A 326 24.05 4.59 -10.24
N ARG A 327 24.70 4.42 -9.09
CA ARG A 327 25.71 5.36 -8.56
C ARG A 327 27.12 5.06 -9.01
N ALA A 328 27.38 3.87 -9.59
CA ALA A 328 28.70 3.33 -9.89
C ALA A 328 29.63 3.25 -8.66
N ALA A 329 29.08 3.21 -7.46
CA ALA A 329 29.83 3.10 -6.20
C ALA A 329 28.98 2.43 -5.10
N PRO A 330 29.53 1.48 -4.34
CA PRO A 330 28.84 0.87 -3.21
C PRO A 330 28.70 1.88 -2.06
N LEU A 331 27.75 1.60 -1.19
CA LEU A 331 27.48 2.36 0.03
C LEU A 331 27.95 1.54 1.24
N GLU A 332 28.82 2.12 2.05
CA GLU A 332 29.17 1.57 3.35
C GLU A 332 28.07 1.91 4.35
N LEU A 333 27.59 0.91 5.09
CA LEU A 333 26.50 1.06 6.04
C LEU A 333 27.03 1.08 7.47
N VAL A 334 26.76 2.13 8.22
CA VAL A 334 27.19 2.31 9.61
C VAL A 334 25.99 2.52 10.51
N MET A 335 25.86 1.68 11.54
CA MET A 335 24.78 1.78 12.52
C MET A 335 25.12 2.80 13.60
N ASP A 336 24.24 3.78 13.82
CA ASP A 336 24.27 4.66 14.99
C ASP A 336 23.15 4.30 15.96
N PRO A 337 23.47 3.72 17.14
CA PRO A 337 22.48 3.35 18.13
C PRO A 337 21.72 4.54 18.75
N ASN A 338 22.30 5.76 18.65
CA ASN A 338 21.70 6.97 19.22
C ASN A 338 20.88 7.75 18.19
N ALA A 339 20.94 7.36 16.91
CA ALA A 339 20.19 8.03 15.85
C ALA A 339 18.67 7.79 16.00
N SER A 340 17.89 8.84 15.80
CA SER A 340 16.43 8.70 15.72
C SER A 340 16.03 7.80 14.52
N PRO A 341 14.86 7.15 14.55
CA PRO A 341 14.45 6.24 13.48
C PRO A 341 14.41 6.84 12.07
N ALA A 342 14.35 8.17 11.96
CA ALA A 342 14.29 8.88 10.68
C ALA A 342 15.61 9.61 10.34
N SER A 343 16.56 9.72 11.28
CA SER A 343 17.81 10.48 11.04
C SER A 343 18.84 9.63 10.32
N TRP A 344 19.55 10.29 9.41
CA TRP A 344 20.67 9.72 8.68
C TRP A 344 21.64 10.81 8.24
N SER A 345 22.87 10.44 7.96
CA SER A 345 23.90 11.29 7.37
C SER A 345 24.72 10.51 6.35
N LEU A 346 25.25 11.23 5.38
CA LEU A 346 26.12 10.68 4.34
C LEU A 346 27.45 11.43 4.35
N SER A 347 28.56 10.72 4.51
CA SER A 347 29.93 11.26 4.53
C SER A 347 30.84 10.58 3.52
#